data_ec7856d87b5dc097eecf8c2dcc3b1d5c
#
_entry.id   ec7856d87b5dc097eecf8c2dcc3b1d5c
#
_cell.length_a   1.000
_cell.length_b   1.000
_cell.length_c   1.000
_cell.angle_alpha   90.00
_cell.angle_beta   90.00
_cell.angle_gamma   90.00
#
_symmetry.space_group_name_H-M   'P 1'
#
loop_
_entity.id
_entity.type
_entity.pdbx_description
1 polymer ?
#
loop_
_entity_poly.entity_id
_entity_poly.type
_entity_poly.pdbx_seq_one_letter_code
_entity_poly.pdbx_strand_id
1 'polypeptide(L)'
;MRVLCMIAFVLFTFYQVQCLGKTEEERVLPVADKEERSDFDITDIRSECNETFRIEMFYLESLNTTGSFPDETDKTPKCYVRCVLERSLVMSEDGQFDPERTADTFMRSDIPPDTVKRMADGCSERSETCKCERAYQYMRCLLQMVVEDKKE
;
A
#
# COMPACT_ATOMS: atom_id res chain seq x y z
N MET A 1 35.41 -0.47 22.15
CA MET A 1 34.17 0.32 22.05
C MET A 1 34.00 1.08 20.72
N ARG A 2 35.04 1.64 20.09
CA ARG A 2 34.95 2.40 18.82
C ARG A 2 34.61 1.52 17.60
N VAL A 3 35.03 0.26 17.55
CA VAL A 3 34.82 -0.66 16.44
C VAL A 3 33.35 -1.19 16.37
N LEU A 4 32.76 -1.42 17.54
CA LEU A 4 31.32 -1.85 17.61
C LEU A 4 30.35 -0.77 17.14
N CYS A 5 30.68 0.51 17.37
CA CYS A 5 29.86 1.64 16.92
C CYS A 5 29.90 1.80 15.40
N MET A 6 31.04 1.53 14.75
CA MET A 6 31.23 1.59 13.29
C MET A 6 30.46 0.47 12.58
N ILE A 7 30.43 -0.73 13.14
CA ILE A 7 29.69 -1.88 12.58
C ILE A 7 28.17 -1.64 12.65
N ALA A 8 27.68 -1.06 13.76
CA ALA A 8 26.27 -0.70 13.90
C ALA A 8 25.84 0.38 12.90
N PHE A 9 26.74 1.35 12.61
CA PHE A 9 26.46 2.42 11.62
C PHE A 9 26.40 1.88 10.19
N VAL A 10 27.30 0.98 9.83
CA VAL A 10 27.33 0.35 8.49
C VAL A 10 26.11 -0.55 8.29
N LEU A 11 25.69 -1.30 9.30
CA LEU A 11 24.47 -2.13 9.22
C LEU A 11 23.20 -1.30 9.13
N PHE A 12 23.16 -0.14 9.83
CA PHE A 12 22.01 0.77 9.77
C PHE A 12 21.87 1.44 8.38
N THR A 13 22.97 1.84 7.76
CA THR A 13 22.96 2.39 6.40
C THR A 13 22.60 1.33 5.34
N PHE A 14 22.98 0.07 5.54
CA PHE A 14 22.61 -1.02 4.66
C PHE A 14 21.11 -1.33 4.71
N TYR A 15 20.47 -1.21 5.86
CA TYR A 15 19.04 -1.43 6.04
C TYR A 15 18.19 -0.36 5.35
N GLN A 16 18.67 0.89 5.32
CA GLN A 16 18.00 2.00 4.62
C GLN A 16 18.01 1.83 3.10
N VAL A 17 19.10 1.28 2.54
CA VAL A 17 19.28 1.10 1.08
C VAL A 17 18.34 0.02 0.51
N GLN A 18 17.90 -0.94 1.30
CA GLN A 18 17.03 -2.02 0.80
C GLN A 18 15.58 -1.59 0.57
N CYS A 19 15.15 -0.46 1.11
CA CYS A 19 13.82 0.10 0.83
C CYS A 19 13.83 1.12 -0.31
N LEU A 20 15.02 1.62 -0.70
CA LEU A 20 15.18 2.36 -1.95
C LEU A 20 15.32 1.33 -3.08
N GLY A 21 14.20 0.91 -3.63
CA GLY A 21 14.19 0.27 -4.94
C GLY A 21 14.91 1.17 -5.93
N LYS A 22 15.68 0.58 -6.86
CA LYS A 22 16.41 1.23 -7.93
C LYS A 22 15.78 2.55 -8.34
N THR A 23 16.55 3.63 -8.22
CA THR A 23 16.26 4.92 -8.83
C THR A 23 16.27 4.74 -10.35
N GLU A 24 15.10 4.53 -10.94
CA GLU A 24 14.86 4.95 -12.30
C GLU A 24 14.31 6.38 -12.23
N GLU A 25 15.07 7.25 -12.83
CA GLU A 25 14.84 8.61 -13.29
C GLU A 25 13.45 9.18 -12.98
N GLU A 26 13.42 10.04 -11.98
CA GLU A 26 12.29 10.85 -11.56
C GLU A 26 11.81 11.74 -12.72
N ARG A 27 10.84 11.25 -13.45
CA ARG A 27 10.06 12.09 -14.36
C ARG A 27 9.10 12.90 -13.48
N VAL A 28 9.51 14.10 -13.15
CA VAL A 28 8.69 15.11 -12.50
C VAL A 28 7.42 15.32 -13.31
N LEU A 29 6.29 14.80 -12.84
CA LEU A 29 4.98 15.15 -13.33
C LEU A 29 4.54 16.46 -12.68
N PRO A 30 3.88 17.37 -13.41
CA PRO A 30 3.50 18.67 -12.87
C PRO A 30 2.50 18.52 -11.72
N VAL A 31 2.75 19.30 -10.66
CA VAL A 31 1.82 19.50 -9.56
C VAL A 31 0.55 20.10 -10.15
N ALA A 32 -0.50 19.30 -10.24
CA ALA A 32 -1.83 19.78 -10.61
C ALA A 32 -2.56 20.24 -9.33
N ASP A 33 -3.06 21.45 -9.40
CA ASP A 33 -3.82 22.15 -8.38
C ASP A 33 -4.97 21.30 -7.80
N LYS A 34 -5.19 21.53 -6.52
CA LYS A 34 -6.32 21.06 -5.73
C LYS A 34 -7.60 21.70 -6.28
N GLU A 35 -8.31 20.98 -7.11
CA GLU A 35 -9.76 21.06 -7.31
C GLU A 35 -10.15 20.36 -8.63
N GLU A 36 -10.30 19.05 -8.54
CA GLU A 36 -11.32 18.33 -9.32
C GLU A 36 -11.44 16.94 -8.71
N ARG A 37 -12.60 16.64 -8.16
CA ARG A 37 -12.99 15.28 -7.77
C ARG A 37 -13.17 14.51 -9.08
N SER A 38 -12.06 14.22 -9.78
CA SER A 38 -12.08 13.34 -10.92
C SER A 38 -12.41 11.94 -10.42
N ASP A 39 -13.44 11.34 -10.99
CA ASP A 39 -13.71 9.91 -10.90
C ASP A 39 -12.49 9.16 -11.46
N PHE A 40 -11.45 8.98 -10.63
CA PHE A 40 -10.36 8.10 -10.96
C PHE A 40 -10.91 6.68 -10.97
N ASP A 41 -11.04 6.10 -12.15
CA ASP A 41 -11.38 4.70 -12.24
C ASP A 41 -10.25 3.88 -11.60
N ILE A 42 -10.55 3.20 -10.51
CA ILE A 42 -9.59 2.34 -9.81
C ILE A 42 -9.01 1.27 -10.73
N THR A 43 -9.72 0.93 -11.81
CA THR A 43 -9.27 -0.02 -12.83
C THR A 43 -8.13 0.56 -13.64
N ASP A 44 -8.21 1.83 -14.02
CA ASP A 44 -7.14 2.54 -14.75
C ASP A 44 -5.90 2.68 -13.87
N ILE A 45 -6.08 3.09 -12.60
CA ILE A 45 -4.98 3.18 -11.62
C ILE A 45 -4.26 1.83 -11.48
N ARG A 46 -5.02 0.73 -11.35
CA ARG A 46 -4.43 -0.63 -11.25
C ARG A 46 -3.67 -1.01 -12.51
N SER A 47 -4.21 -0.69 -13.68
CA SER A 47 -3.56 -0.96 -14.96
C SER A 47 -2.23 -0.21 -15.08
N GLU A 48 -2.23 1.09 -14.81
CA GLU A 48 -1.02 1.92 -14.86
C GLU A 48 0.05 1.48 -13.84
N CYS A 49 -0.37 1.14 -12.61
CA CYS A 49 0.57 0.59 -11.63
C CYS A 49 1.12 -0.77 -12.08
N ASN A 50 0.31 -1.59 -12.77
CA ASN A 50 0.77 -2.88 -13.25
C ASN A 50 1.72 -2.79 -14.46
N GLU A 51 1.62 -1.75 -15.27
CA GLU A 51 2.63 -1.46 -16.31
C GLU A 51 4.03 -1.28 -15.73
N THR A 52 4.10 -0.65 -14.54
CA THR A 52 5.38 -0.40 -13.85
C THR A 52 5.90 -1.65 -13.12
N PHE A 53 5.04 -2.31 -12.34
CA PHE A 53 5.46 -3.39 -11.44
C PHE A 53 5.32 -4.79 -12.03
N ARG A 54 4.45 -4.98 -13.04
CA ARG A 54 4.23 -6.24 -13.77
C ARG A 54 4.02 -7.45 -12.86
N ILE A 55 3.16 -7.28 -11.85
CA ILE A 55 2.86 -8.36 -10.91
C ILE A 55 1.95 -9.40 -11.57
N GLU A 56 2.12 -10.65 -11.15
CA GLU A 56 1.26 -11.74 -11.60
C GLU A 56 -0.10 -11.69 -10.89
N MET A 57 -1.18 -11.97 -11.63
CA MET A 57 -2.56 -11.87 -11.12
C MET A 57 -2.81 -12.72 -9.88
N PHE A 58 -2.12 -13.86 -9.74
CA PHE A 58 -2.31 -14.73 -8.59
C PHE A 58 -1.94 -14.08 -7.25
N TYR A 59 -1.05 -13.07 -7.24
CA TYR A 59 -0.78 -12.27 -6.04
C TYR A 59 -2.01 -11.50 -5.59
N LEU A 60 -2.73 -10.85 -6.53
CA LEU A 60 -3.96 -10.11 -6.24
C LEU A 60 -5.10 -11.04 -5.84
N GLU A 61 -5.21 -12.19 -6.50
CA GLU A 61 -6.20 -13.20 -6.18
C GLU A 61 -5.96 -13.76 -4.76
N SER A 62 -4.72 -14.09 -4.41
CA SER A 62 -4.37 -14.53 -3.06
C SER A 62 -4.70 -13.47 -2.03
N LEU A 63 -4.30 -12.21 -2.27
CA LEU A 63 -4.57 -11.10 -1.36
C LEU A 63 -6.09 -10.93 -1.12
N ASN A 64 -6.91 -11.03 -2.17
CA ASN A 64 -8.37 -10.88 -2.07
C ASN A 64 -9.06 -12.06 -1.37
N THR A 65 -8.52 -13.27 -1.48
CA THR A 65 -9.15 -14.49 -0.96
C THR A 65 -8.67 -14.88 0.42
N THR A 66 -7.38 -14.67 0.71
CA THR A 66 -6.75 -15.06 1.98
C THR A 66 -6.32 -13.88 2.84
N GLY A 67 -6.35 -12.66 2.32
CA GLY A 67 -5.85 -11.47 3.00
C GLY A 67 -4.31 -11.40 3.04
N SER A 68 -3.58 -12.21 2.25
CA SER A 68 -2.12 -12.20 2.23
C SER A 68 -1.55 -12.59 0.87
N PHE A 69 -0.29 -12.21 0.62
CA PHE A 69 0.44 -12.68 -0.56
C PHE A 69 0.97 -14.10 -0.35
N PRO A 70 1.10 -14.90 -1.43
CA PRO A 70 1.66 -16.25 -1.34
C PRO A 70 3.15 -16.25 -1.00
N ASP A 71 3.89 -15.21 -1.40
CA ASP A 71 5.26 -14.92 -0.98
C ASP A 71 5.34 -13.52 -0.39
N GLU A 72 5.39 -13.44 0.94
CA GLU A 72 5.51 -12.18 1.67
C GLU A 72 6.94 -11.61 1.69
N THR A 73 7.92 -12.30 1.13
CA THR A 73 9.30 -11.81 0.99
C THR A 73 9.49 -10.98 -0.27
N ASP A 74 8.62 -11.18 -1.30
CA ASP A 74 8.63 -10.41 -2.52
C ASP A 74 8.15 -8.96 -2.26
N LYS A 75 9.01 -8.00 -2.59
CA LYS A 75 8.72 -6.57 -2.41
C LYS A 75 7.93 -5.97 -3.57
N THR A 76 8.01 -6.57 -4.76
CA THR A 76 7.40 -6.03 -5.97
C THR A 76 5.89 -5.88 -5.84
N PRO A 77 5.11 -6.92 -5.44
CA PRO A 77 3.68 -6.78 -5.25
C PRO A 77 3.31 -5.83 -4.11
N LYS A 78 4.16 -5.68 -3.07
CA LYS A 78 3.94 -4.69 -2.01
C LYS A 78 4.07 -3.26 -2.54
N CYS A 79 5.04 -3.00 -3.41
CA CYS A 79 5.22 -1.68 -4.04
C CYS A 79 4.12 -1.38 -5.07
N TYR A 80 3.57 -2.39 -5.74
CA TYR A 80 2.36 -2.24 -6.53
C TYR A 80 1.17 -1.79 -5.67
N VAL A 81 0.93 -2.41 -4.52
CA VAL A 81 -0.13 -1.98 -3.59
C VAL A 81 0.08 -0.53 -3.18
N ARG A 82 1.31 -0.13 -2.83
CA ARG A 82 1.64 1.26 -2.54
C ARG A 82 1.25 2.20 -3.68
N CYS A 83 1.63 1.87 -4.93
CA CYS A 83 1.31 2.66 -6.11
C CYS A 83 -0.21 2.88 -6.23
N VAL A 84 -0.99 1.82 -6.07
CA VAL A 84 -2.46 1.90 -6.14
C VAL A 84 -3.01 2.80 -5.04
N LEU A 85 -2.55 2.66 -3.80
CA LEU A 85 -3.04 3.44 -2.67
C LEU A 85 -2.65 4.93 -2.76
N GLU A 86 -1.44 5.24 -3.20
CA GLU A 86 -1.00 6.63 -3.38
C GLU A 86 -1.76 7.30 -4.54
N ARG A 87 -1.94 6.61 -5.67
CA ARG A 87 -2.66 7.18 -6.83
C ARG A 87 -4.16 7.32 -6.61
N SER A 88 -4.75 6.46 -5.81
CA SER A 88 -6.16 6.58 -5.39
C SER A 88 -6.37 7.55 -4.22
N LEU A 89 -5.31 8.22 -3.76
CA LEU A 89 -5.32 9.14 -2.62
C LEU A 89 -5.74 8.50 -1.29
N VAL A 90 -5.71 7.18 -1.19
CA VAL A 90 -5.93 6.43 0.06
C VAL A 90 -4.72 6.52 0.98
N MET A 91 -3.52 6.62 0.41
CA MET A 91 -2.27 6.80 1.13
C MET A 91 -1.60 8.10 0.68
N SER A 92 -1.24 8.95 1.62
CA SER A 92 -0.51 10.18 1.35
C SER A 92 0.99 9.93 1.10
N GLU A 93 1.70 10.95 0.58
CA GLU A 93 3.15 10.86 0.34
C GLU A 93 3.97 10.60 1.61
N ASP A 94 3.51 11.05 2.77
CA ASP A 94 4.13 10.80 4.08
C ASP A 94 3.71 9.47 4.70
N GLY A 95 2.85 8.71 4.02
CA GLY A 95 2.47 7.35 4.40
C GLY A 95 1.32 7.28 5.41
N GLN A 96 0.50 8.32 5.51
CA GLN A 96 -0.73 8.31 6.28
C GLN A 96 -1.88 7.77 5.43
N PHE A 97 -2.85 7.12 6.06
CA PHE A 97 -4.02 6.55 5.37
C PHE A 97 -5.27 7.39 5.64
N ASP A 98 -6.13 7.47 4.63
CA ASP A 98 -7.44 8.11 4.71
C ASP A 98 -8.54 7.04 4.73
N PRO A 99 -9.21 6.80 5.89
CA PRO A 99 -10.26 5.79 6.02
C PRO A 99 -11.52 6.12 5.21
N GLU A 100 -11.83 7.40 5.03
CA GLU A 100 -12.99 7.83 4.24
C GLU A 100 -12.74 7.57 2.76
N ARG A 101 -11.56 7.97 2.27
CA ARG A 101 -11.15 7.69 0.90
C ARG A 101 -11.03 6.18 0.64
N THR A 102 -10.62 5.39 1.64
CA THR A 102 -10.58 3.93 1.55
C THR A 102 -11.98 3.36 1.34
N ALA A 103 -12.98 3.82 2.09
CA ALA A 103 -14.35 3.37 1.95
C ALA A 103 -14.92 3.72 0.56
N ASP A 104 -14.65 4.93 0.07
CA ASP A 104 -15.09 5.37 -1.27
C ASP A 104 -14.42 4.56 -2.39
N THR A 105 -13.12 4.28 -2.27
CA THR A 105 -12.32 3.64 -3.33
C THR A 105 -12.53 2.13 -3.40
N PHE A 106 -12.64 1.47 -2.24
CA PHE A 106 -12.75 0.01 -2.14
C PHE A 106 -14.14 -0.44 -1.71
N MET A 107 -15.15 0.39 -1.98
CA MET A 107 -16.54 0.07 -1.67
C MET A 107 -16.94 -1.26 -2.31
N ARG A 108 -17.48 -2.15 -1.48
CA ARG A 108 -18.07 -3.42 -1.90
C ARG A 108 -19.57 -3.37 -1.68
N SER A 109 -20.32 -3.91 -2.60
CA SER A 109 -21.78 -3.93 -2.54
C SER A 109 -22.34 -4.73 -1.36
N ASP A 110 -21.52 -5.60 -0.77
CA ASP A 110 -21.85 -6.51 0.34
C ASP A 110 -21.46 -5.98 1.74
N ILE A 111 -20.75 -4.84 1.82
CA ILE A 111 -20.31 -4.24 3.09
C ILE A 111 -20.72 -2.76 3.14
N PRO A 112 -21.42 -2.32 4.22
CA PRO A 112 -21.75 -0.91 4.37
C PRO A 112 -20.51 0.00 4.41
N PRO A 113 -20.53 1.19 3.77
CA PRO A 113 -19.39 2.11 3.74
C PRO A 113 -18.85 2.49 5.13
N ASP A 114 -19.74 2.72 6.10
CA ASP A 114 -19.36 3.03 7.48
C ASP A 114 -18.61 1.88 8.16
N THR A 115 -18.90 0.64 7.77
CA THR A 115 -18.16 -0.54 8.26
C THR A 115 -16.77 -0.59 7.66
N VAL A 116 -16.65 -0.35 6.34
CA VAL A 116 -15.34 -0.27 5.67
C VAL A 116 -14.49 0.86 6.27
N LYS A 117 -15.10 2.03 6.51
CA LYS A 117 -14.42 3.17 7.15
C LYS A 117 -13.88 2.82 8.54
N ARG A 118 -14.68 2.16 9.39
CA ARG A 118 -14.23 1.71 10.72
C ARG A 118 -13.10 0.68 10.67
N MET A 119 -13.17 -0.26 9.71
CA MET A 119 -12.10 -1.24 9.48
C MET A 119 -10.82 -0.54 9.03
N ALA A 120 -10.92 0.40 8.11
CA ALA A 120 -9.82 1.19 7.59
C ALA A 120 -9.17 2.05 8.67
N ASP A 121 -9.97 2.70 9.53
CA ASP A 121 -9.49 3.47 10.67
C ASP A 121 -8.68 2.59 11.65
N GLY A 122 -9.21 1.42 12.00
CA GLY A 122 -8.52 0.45 12.85
C GLY A 122 -7.20 -0.08 12.27
N CYS A 123 -7.03 -0.02 10.94
CA CYS A 123 -5.81 -0.45 10.24
C CYS A 123 -4.81 0.69 9.97
N SER A 124 -5.17 1.95 10.23
CA SER A 124 -4.39 3.12 9.81
C SER A 124 -3.10 3.35 10.61
N GLU A 125 -3.07 2.93 11.88
CA GLU A 125 -1.89 3.04 12.74
C GLU A 125 -0.83 2.01 12.32
N ARG A 126 0.20 2.48 11.59
CA ARG A 126 1.28 1.64 11.05
C ARG A 126 2.67 2.12 11.48
N SER A 127 3.51 1.18 11.92
CA SER A 127 4.88 1.45 12.38
C SER A 127 5.96 1.10 11.37
N GLU A 128 5.60 0.49 10.23
CA GLU A 128 6.55 0.10 9.19
C GLU A 128 7.24 1.33 8.59
N THR A 129 8.56 1.31 8.51
CA THR A 129 9.36 2.41 7.93
C THR A 129 9.38 2.39 6.41
N CYS A 130 9.30 1.19 5.81
CA CYS A 130 9.21 1.02 4.36
C CYS A 130 7.78 1.29 3.88
N LYS A 131 7.59 2.25 3.00
CA LYS A 131 6.26 2.63 2.50
C LYS A 131 5.56 1.48 1.75
N CYS A 132 6.29 0.64 1.01
CA CYS A 132 5.71 -0.52 0.34
C CYS A 132 5.18 -1.55 1.34
N GLU A 133 5.96 -1.80 2.41
CA GLU A 133 5.54 -2.70 3.49
C GLU A 133 4.33 -2.12 4.24
N ARG A 134 4.37 -0.83 4.58
CA ARG A 134 3.28 -0.13 5.24
C ARG A 134 1.97 -0.22 4.45
N ALA A 135 2.02 0.04 3.15
CA ALA A 135 0.87 -0.08 2.24
C ALA A 135 0.30 -1.50 2.20
N TYR A 136 1.19 -2.50 2.10
CA TYR A 136 0.79 -3.90 2.11
C TYR A 136 0.14 -4.31 3.44
N GLN A 137 0.75 -3.97 4.57
CA GLN A 137 0.22 -4.32 5.89
C GLN A 137 -1.13 -3.63 6.19
N TYR A 138 -1.33 -2.41 5.67
CA TYR A 138 -2.63 -1.76 5.72
C TYR A 138 -3.70 -2.55 4.95
N MET A 139 -3.44 -2.88 3.68
CA MET A 139 -4.38 -3.65 2.86
C MET A 139 -4.62 -5.06 3.40
N ARG A 140 -3.57 -5.71 3.91
CA ARG A 140 -3.68 -7.01 4.57
C ARG A 140 -4.61 -6.95 5.78
N CYS A 141 -4.41 -5.98 6.67
CA CYS A 141 -5.26 -5.77 7.85
C CYS A 141 -6.73 -5.58 7.43
N LEU A 142 -6.99 -4.69 6.47
CA LEU A 142 -8.34 -4.40 5.99
C LEU A 142 -9.02 -5.65 5.40
N LEU A 143 -8.31 -6.37 4.52
CA LEU A 143 -8.87 -7.56 3.87
C LEU A 143 -9.08 -8.73 4.83
N GLN A 144 -8.21 -8.90 5.84
CA GLN A 144 -8.42 -9.89 6.90
C GLN A 144 -9.69 -9.60 7.70
N MET A 145 -9.96 -8.33 8.07
CA MET A 145 -11.21 -7.94 8.72
C MET A 145 -12.43 -8.23 7.84
N VAL A 146 -12.34 -7.96 6.53
CA VAL A 146 -13.41 -8.27 5.57
C VAL A 146 -13.66 -9.78 5.44
N VAL A 147 -12.62 -10.60 5.48
CA VAL A 147 -12.74 -12.07 5.43
C VAL A 147 -13.34 -12.63 6.72
N GLU A 148 -13.03 -12.03 7.87
CA GLU A 148 -13.58 -12.43 9.18
C GLU A 148 -15.05 -12.06 9.30
N ASP A 149 -15.46 -10.86 8.88
CA ASP A 149 -16.85 -10.38 8.90
C ASP A 149 -17.79 -11.30 8.09
N LYS A 150 -17.29 -11.92 7.01
CA LYS A 150 -18.08 -12.87 6.19
C LYS A 150 -18.29 -14.25 6.81
N LYS A 151 -17.61 -14.59 7.91
CA LYS A 151 -17.71 -15.88 8.57
C LYS A 151 -18.74 -15.90 9.70
N GLU A 152 -19.18 -14.72 10.13
CA GLU A 152 -20.26 -14.54 11.12
C GLU A 152 -21.63 -14.51 10.45
#